data_222cbfe62692bb4be44a525d7ab395c8
#
_entry.id   222cbfe62692bb4be44a525d7ab395c8
#
_cell.length_a   1.000
_cell.length_b   1.000
_cell.length_c   1.000
_cell.angle_alpha   90.00
_cell.angle_beta   90.00
_cell.angle_gamma   90.00
#
_symmetry.space_group_name_H-M   'P 1'
#
loop_
_entity.id
_entity.type
_entity.pdbx_description
1 polymer ?
#
loop_
_entity_poly.entity_id
_entity_poly.type
_entity_poly.pdbx_seq_one_letter_code
_entity_poly.pdbx_strand_id
1 'polypeptide(L)'
;MKLIVSDVAVARRHGRHALAIPSANQSRNVDRTHPRPRLVPTAASDVHNRKCAIHPLRYRLRDSMQDASERPGIAARTTNDPSTMPNPHVTDRQVMLYMTSRTRHQNQEAAAANAGFSARTARRIDKDPRLPSQKKQPRSWRTRADPLADIWPRVLEMLAVPGVMAVTIFEDLQDELGPEVFPDSVRRTLERRIAKWRALHGADKEVFFPQRHDAGRQALSDFTVADSLDVTIAGEPFPHRLYHFRLACSGWEHVRVILGGESFSAVAEGLQDALWKLGGVPREHRTDSLSAAFKNLDRSAQLDFTKRYDDLCRHYGMEATRNNPGVANENGSIEAANGHIKVRLDQRLRRRGSRDFDSVEAYRAFVAGVCDRYNARRAEAVVAERATLKTLPRRRTTDFATVSAKVTRNSTINVDRVLYSVPSRLIGQKIEVRLFDDRLECFLGPDPVMRMTRVRTDRARGHAIDYHHLIGTLRRKPQALRYLVYREALFPRAAYTRAWAALDAALPQRDACRTMVGLLVLASTREAIEIALAERLDAILDAGKLPDIAKLEEEFVSKPRPSSDVVIPEPDLQAYDRLLPSACEARP
;
A
#
# COMPACT_ATOMS: atom_id res chain seq x y z
N MET A 1 -24.81 39.18 -53.98
CA MET A 1 -24.00 39.25 -55.22
C MET A 1 -22.75 38.38 -55.05
N LYS A 2 -22.73 37.26 -55.80
CA LYS A 2 -21.62 36.34 -56.20
C LYS A 2 -20.61 35.90 -55.12
N LEU A 3 -20.74 34.70 -54.58
CA LEU A 3 -20.16 33.38 -54.96
C LEU A 3 -18.81 33.45 -55.70
N ILE A 4 -17.76 32.92 -55.11
CA ILE A 4 -16.76 32.11 -55.80
C ILE A 4 -16.36 30.95 -54.88
N VAL A 5 -16.70 29.73 -55.33
CA VAL A 5 -16.22 28.42 -54.91
C VAL A 5 -15.00 28.13 -55.77
N SER A 6 -13.99 27.51 -55.23
CA SER A 6 -13.05 26.72 -56.01
C SER A 6 -12.52 25.51 -55.23
N ASP A 7 -13.03 24.37 -55.62
CA ASP A 7 -12.49 23.02 -55.43
C ASP A 7 -11.13 22.89 -56.12
N VAL A 8 -10.19 22.18 -55.52
CA VAL A 8 -9.18 21.42 -56.28
C VAL A 8 -9.01 20.03 -55.63
N ALA A 9 -9.26 19.08 -56.51
CA ALA A 9 -9.29 17.64 -56.28
C ALA A 9 -7.87 17.01 -56.39
N VAL A 10 -7.69 15.96 -55.58
CA VAL A 10 -7.14 14.60 -55.85
C VAL A 10 -6.06 14.42 -56.90
N ALA A 11 -4.94 13.86 -56.50
CA ALA A 11 -4.18 12.92 -57.30
C ALA A 11 -3.53 11.81 -56.44
N ARG A 12 -4.10 10.62 -56.60
CA ARG A 12 -3.43 9.32 -56.29
C ARG A 12 -2.34 9.07 -57.31
N ARG A 13 -1.18 8.58 -56.90
CA ARG A 13 -0.37 7.68 -57.72
C ARG A 13 0.27 6.59 -56.92
N HIS A 14 0.04 5.37 -57.41
CA HIS A 14 0.61 4.09 -57.01
C HIS A 14 2.12 4.04 -57.40
N GLY A 15 2.91 3.32 -56.60
CA GLY A 15 4.23 2.87 -56.95
C GLY A 15 4.62 1.67 -56.12
N ARG A 16 4.33 0.47 -56.62
CA ARG A 16 4.88 -0.79 -56.12
C ARG A 16 6.32 -0.91 -56.62
N HIS A 17 7.24 -1.25 -55.72
CA HIS A 17 8.40 -2.06 -56.11
C HIS A 17 8.76 -3.01 -54.98
N ALA A 18 8.63 -4.28 -55.31
CA ALA A 18 9.16 -5.42 -54.59
C ALA A 18 10.60 -5.68 -55.08
N LEU A 19 11.53 -5.98 -54.20
CA LEU A 19 12.78 -6.70 -54.46
C LEU A 19 13.23 -7.35 -53.16
N ALA A 20 13.00 -8.64 -53.04
CA ALA A 20 13.92 -9.77 -53.19
C ALA A 20 14.99 -9.90 -52.10
N ILE A 21 14.83 -10.96 -51.33
CA ILE A 21 15.77 -11.58 -50.39
C ILE A 21 16.87 -12.30 -51.19
N PRO A 22 18.10 -12.37 -50.74
CA PRO A 22 18.86 -13.60 -50.88
C PRO A 22 19.34 -14.17 -49.54
N SER A 23 19.02 -15.42 -49.36
CA SER A 23 19.62 -16.37 -48.43
C SER A 23 21.04 -16.69 -48.85
N ALA A 24 22.00 -16.69 -47.92
CA ALA A 24 23.26 -17.42 -48.08
C ALA A 24 23.70 -18.01 -46.73
N ASN A 25 23.60 -19.28 -46.70
CA ASN A 25 24.23 -20.25 -45.83
C ASN A 25 25.75 -20.23 -46.02
N GLN A 26 26.53 -20.12 -44.95
CA GLN A 26 27.89 -20.73 -44.95
C GLN A 26 28.37 -20.93 -43.49
N SER A 27 28.47 -22.19 -43.17
CA SER A 27 29.20 -22.81 -42.07
C SER A 27 30.69 -22.46 -42.10
N ARG A 28 31.28 -22.09 -40.97
CA ARG A 28 32.69 -22.31 -40.66
C ARG A 28 32.87 -22.70 -39.21
N ASN A 29 33.21 -23.97 -39.02
CA ASN A 29 33.92 -24.54 -37.89
C ASN A 29 35.21 -23.77 -37.61
N VAL A 30 35.42 -23.37 -36.36
CA VAL A 30 36.77 -23.17 -35.80
C VAL A 30 36.79 -23.76 -34.39
N ASP A 31 37.46 -24.87 -34.34
CA ASP A 31 37.99 -25.57 -33.19
C ASP A 31 38.94 -24.65 -32.38
N ARG A 32 38.73 -24.47 -31.08
CA ARG A 32 39.78 -24.03 -30.15
C ARG A 32 39.52 -24.61 -28.77
N THR A 33 40.21 -25.72 -28.53
CA THR A 33 40.64 -26.28 -27.27
C THR A 33 41.30 -25.24 -26.37
N HIS A 34 40.82 -25.17 -25.11
CA HIS A 34 41.57 -24.60 -24.00
C HIS A 34 41.45 -25.49 -22.76
N PRO A 35 42.55 -25.65 -22.02
CA PRO A 35 42.71 -26.69 -21.01
C PRO A 35 42.13 -26.28 -19.66
N ARG A 36 41.61 -27.27 -18.95
CA ARG A 36 41.22 -27.19 -17.53
C ARG A 36 42.43 -27.02 -16.62
N PRO A 37 42.43 -26.19 -15.58
CA PRO A 37 43.44 -26.23 -14.55
C PRO A 37 43.21 -27.38 -13.58
N ARG A 38 44.31 -28.09 -13.31
CA ARG A 38 44.44 -29.20 -12.36
C ARG A 38 44.29 -28.69 -10.90
N LEU A 39 43.53 -29.42 -10.12
CA LEU A 39 43.51 -29.33 -8.67
C LEU A 39 44.83 -29.89 -8.11
N VAL A 40 45.48 -29.12 -7.26
CA VAL A 40 46.62 -29.52 -6.43
C VAL A 40 46.08 -29.70 -5.01
N PRO A 41 46.37 -30.84 -4.31
CA PRO A 41 45.99 -30.99 -2.93
C PRO A 41 47.09 -30.42 -2.00
N THR A 42 46.70 -29.54 -1.07
CA THR A 42 47.57 -29.13 0.03
C THR A 42 47.01 -29.62 1.36
N ALA A 43 47.94 -30.14 2.10
CA ALA A 43 48.03 -30.78 3.38
C ALA A 43 47.06 -30.32 4.49
N ALA A 44 46.75 -31.33 5.31
CA ALA A 44 46.14 -31.30 6.62
C ALA A 44 46.93 -30.44 7.61
N SER A 45 46.21 -29.68 8.43
CA SER A 45 46.67 -29.31 9.77
C SER A 45 45.52 -29.44 10.76
N ASP A 46 45.75 -30.25 11.74
CA ASP A 46 44.97 -30.49 12.95
C ASP A 46 44.70 -29.20 13.71
N VAL A 47 43.45 -28.95 14.08
CA VAL A 47 43.15 -28.17 15.28
C VAL A 47 41.81 -28.60 15.91
N HIS A 48 41.94 -29.21 17.05
CA HIS A 48 41.09 -29.18 18.25
C HIS A 48 39.56 -29.18 18.13
N ASN A 49 39.09 -30.37 18.43
CA ASN A 49 37.83 -30.73 19.05
C ASN A 49 37.37 -29.76 20.17
N ARG A 50 36.38 -28.94 19.93
CA ARG A 50 35.55 -28.32 20.97
C ARG A 50 34.11 -28.73 20.76
N LYS A 51 33.66 -29.61 21.63
CA LYS A 51 32.28 -30.01 21.82
C LYS A 51 31.44 -28.75 22.15
N CYS A 52 30.60 -28.30 21.24
CA CYS A 52 29.49 -27.40 21.57
C CYS A 52 28.28 -28.25 21.94
N ALA A 53 27.93 -28.21 23.21
CA ALA A 53 26.71 -28.79 23.74
C ALA A 53 25.49 -28.09 23.14
N ILE A 54 24.64 -28.88 22.50
CA ILE A 54 23.32 -28.44 22.04
C ILE A 54 22.40 -28.39 23.26
N HIS A 55 22.03 -27.20 23.70
CA HIS A 55 20.99 -27.02 24.71
C HIS A 55 19.62 -27.09 24.02
N PRO A 56 18.69 -27.93 24.47
CA PRO A 56 17.33 -27.95 23.97
C PRO A 56 16.58 -26.77 24.58
N LEU A 57 16.07 -25.88 23.73
CA LEU A 57 15.11 -24.83 24.10
C LEU A 57 13.82 -25.48 24.61
N ARG A 58 13.64 -25.49 25.92
CA ARG A 58 12.38 -25.78 26.58
C ARG A 58 11.44 -24.60 26.35
N TYR A 59 10.36 -24.84 25.60
CA TYR A 59 9.18 -24.00 25.62
C TYR A 59 8.58 -24.06 27.03
N ARG A 60 8.67 -22.97 27.77
CA ARG A 60 7.85 -22.75 28.98
C ARG A 60 6.48 -22.25 28.52
N LEU A 61 5.49 -23.11 28.62
CA LEU A 61 4.09 -22.69 28.79
C LEU A 61 4.01 -21.93 30.11
N ARG A 62 3.72 -20.65 30.06
CA ARG A 62 3.35 -19.87 31.24
C ARG A 62 1.89 -20.14 31.53
N ASP A 63 1.64 -20.89 32.59
CA ASP A 63 0.38 -20.87 33.32
C ASP A 63 0.17 -19.45 33.89
N SER A 64 -0.84 -18.77 33.40
CA SER A 64 -1.43 -17.60 34.06
C SER A 64 -2.82 -18.00 34.55
N MET A 65 -2.86 -18.64 35.69
CA MET A 65 -4.06 -18.65 36.55
C MET A 65 -3.85 -17.60 37.63
N GLN A 66 -4.62 -16.54 37.56
CA GLN A 66 -5.18 -15.86 38.73
C GLN A 66 -6.09 -14.70 38.24
N ASP A 67 -7.26 -14.75 38.80
CA ASP A 67 -8.37 -13.78 38.90
C ASP A 67 -9.54 -13.98 37.94
N ALA A 68 -10.49 -14.73 38.46
CA ALA A 68 -11.90 -14.53 38.20
C ALA A 68 -12.67 -14.81 39.48
N SER A 69 -12.90 -13.77 40.26
CA SER A 69 -13.89 -13.75 41.36
C SER A 69 -15.28 -13.53 40.79
N GLU A 70 -16.22 -14.32 41.30
CA GLU A 70 -17.65 -14.06 41.46
C GLU A 70 -18.58 -14.13 40.24
N ARG A 71 -19.18 -15.32 40.05
CA ARG A 71 -20.60 -15.44 39.69
C ARG A 71 -21.28 -16.54 40.49
N PRO A 72 -22.53 -16.34 40.95
CA PRO A 72 -23.19 -17.20 41.94
C PRO A 72 -23.88 -18.42 41.32
N GLY A 73 -23.76 -19.52 42.01
CA GLY A 73 -24.75 -20.53 42.28
C GLY A 73 -25.42 -21.28 41.12
N ILE A 74 -24.83 -22.43 40.71
CA ILE A 74 -25.65 -23.58 40.31
C ILE A 74 -25.19 -24.75 41.17
N ALA A 75 -26.11 -25.25 42.00
CA ALA A 75 -25.90 -26.34 42.93
C ALA A 75 -25.45 -27.61 42.19
N ALA A 76 -24.26 -28.08 42.50
CA ALA A 76 -23.80 -29.41 42.13
C ALA A 76 -24.55 -30.45 42.97
N ARG A 77 -25.39 -31.23 42.32
CA ARG A 77 -25.92 -32.47 42.90
C ARG A 77 -24.79 -33.50 42.94
N THR A 78 -24.19 -33.69 44.08
CA THR A 78 -23.37 -34.85 44.37
C THR A 78 -24.30 -36.03 44.66
N THR A 79 -24.45 -36.91 43.67
CA THR A 79 -24.91 -38.28 43.92
C THR A 79 -23.69 -39.19 43.63
N ASN A 80 -22.98 -39.52 44.69
CA ASN A 80 -22.04 -40.64 44.68
C ASN A 80 -22.84 -41.95 44.63
N ASP A 81 -23.14 -42.44 43.42
CA ASP A 81 -23.56 -43.82 43.19
C ASP A 81 -22.35 -44.65 42.76
N PRO A 82 -21.91 -45.61 43.59
CA PRO A 82 -20.71 -46.43 43.27
C PRO A 82 -20.91 -47.41 42.09
N SER A 83 -22.09 -47.47 41.49
CA SER A 83 -22.44 -48.43 40.45
C SER A 83 -22.10 -47.99 38.99
N THR A 84 -21.65 -46.76 38.76
CA THR A 84 -21.41 -46.21 37.41
C THR A 84 -19.94 -45.91 37.05
N MET A 85 -18.97 -46.44 37.79
CA MET A 85 -17.56 -46.35 37.35
C MET A 85 -17.38 -47.22 36.11
N PRO A 86 -16.92 -46.67 34.94
CA PRO A 86 -16.60 -47.49 33.79
C PRO A 86 -15.47 -48.44 34.17
N ASN A 87 -15.69 -49.73 33.97
CA ASN A 87 -14.68 -50.76 34.19
C ASN A 87 -13.33 -50.31 33.65
N PRO A 88 -12.25 -50.22 34.46
CA PRO A 88 -10.98 -49.75 34.01
C PRO A 88 -10.47 -50.70 32.88
N HIS A 89 -10.31 -50.14 31.69
CA HIS A 89 -9.78 -50.91 30.56
C HIS A 89 -8.34 -51.32 30.85
N VAL A 90 -8.06 -52.61 30.74
CA VAL A 90 -6.70 -53.15 30.90
C VAL A 90 -5.80 -52.52 29.87
N THR A 91 -4.69 -51.97 30.30
CA THR A 91 -3.67 -51.31 29.43
C THR A 91 -2.59 -52.28 29.00
N ASP A 92 -1.89 -51.99 27.89
CA ASP A 92 -0.74 -52.79 27.43
C ASP A 92 0.34 -52.96 28.50
N ARG A 93 0.59 -51.89 29.28
CA ARG A 93 1.55 -51.91 30.39
C ARG A 93 1.17 -52.93 31.47
N GLN A 94 -0.10 -53.01 31.80
CA GLN A 94 -0.63 -53.97 32.79
C GLN A 94 -0.47 -55.41 32.25
N VAL A 95 -0.76 -55.66 30.97
CA VAL A 95 -0.60 -56.97 30.35
C VAL A 95 0.88 -57.39 30.34
N MET A 96 1.78 -56.48 29.97
CA MET A 96 3.22 -56.74 30.00
C MET A 96 3.72 -57.02 31.42
N LEU A 97 3.28 -56.25 32.42
CA LEU A 97 3.63 -56.48 33.82
C LEU A 97 3.18 -57.86 34.28
N TYR A 98 1.94 -58.24 33.95
CA TYR A 98 1.39 -59.57 34.25
C TYR A 98 2.26 -60.67 33.59
N MET A 99 2.53 -60.60 32.32
CA MET A 99 3.34 -61.57 31.59
C MET A 99 4.75 -61.70 32.19
N THR A 100 5.39 -60.58 32.52
CA THR A 100 6.72 -60.59 33.18
C THR A 100 6.64 -61.24 34.58
N SER A 101 5.56 -61.00 35.35
CA SER A 101 5.36 -61.66 36.66
C SER A 101 5.15 -63.17 36.51
N ARG A 102 4.41 -63.58 35.47
CA ARG A 102 4.23 -65.04 35.15
C ARG A 102 5.52 -65.73 34.76
N THR A 103 6.37 -65.10 33.97
CA THR A 103 7.70 -65.69 33.62
C THR A 103 8.63 -65.80 34.82
N ARG A 104 8.41 -65.06 35.90
CA ARG A 104 9.15 -65.16 37.17
C ARG A 104 8.55 -66.21 38.12
N HIS A 105 7.78 -67.14 37.60
CA HIS A 105 7.14 -68.25 38.36
C HIS A 105 6.13 -67.85 39.44
N GLN A 106 5.58 -66.65 39.37
CA GLN A 106 4.48 -66.26 40.24
C GLN A 106 3.17 -66.98 39.87
N ASN A 107 2.37 -67.34 40.87
CA ASN A 107 1.05 -67.91 40.59
C ASN A 107 0.15 -66.86 39.85
N GLN A 108 -0.87 -67.38 39.17
CA GLN A 108 -1.73 -66.55 38.33
C GLN A 108 -2.42 -65.37 39.11
N GLU A 109 -2.88 -65.67 40.32
CA GLU A 109 -3.61 -64.71 41.15
C GLU A 109 -2.68 -63.60 41.68
N ALA A 110 -1.47 -63.98 42.15
CA ALA A 110 -0.47 -63.02 42.60
C ALA A 110 0.03 -62.14 41.43
N ALA A 111 0.25 -62.70 40.27
CA ALA A 111 0.63 -61.93 39.08
C ALA A 111 -0.47 -61.00 38.58
N ALA A 112 -1.75 -61.40 38.67
CA ALA A 112 -2.89 -60.60 38.33
C ALA A 112 -3.05 -59.42 39.30
N ALA A 113 -2.92 -59.69 40.61
CA ALA A 113 -2.96 -58.66 41.64
C ALA A 113 -1.85 -57.61 41.48
N ASN A 114 -0.63 -58.07 41.16
CA ASN A 114 0.52 -57.20 40.88
C ASN A 114 0.32 -56.32 39.65
N ALA A 115 -0.41 -56.81 38.66
CA ALA A 115 -0.75 -56.07 37.46
C ALA A 115 -2.01 -55.20 37.60
N GLY A 116 -2.72 -55.25 38.74
CA GLY A 116 -3.87 -54.44 39.06
C GLY A 116 -5.16 -54.84 38.34
N PHE A 117 -5.37 -56.14 38.06
CA PHE A 117 -6.63 -56.67 37.52
C PHE A 117 -6.99 -58.04 38.09
N SER A 118 -8.23 -58.46 37.87
CA SER A 118 -8.81 -59.67 38.46
C SER A 118 -8.23 -60.97 37.85
N ALA A 119 -8.26 -62.11 38.62
CA ALA A 119 -7.89 -63.44 38.12
C ALA A 119 -8.72 -63.88 36.89
N ARG A 120 -9.98 -63.42 36.77
CA ARG A 120 -10.78 -63.61 35.54
C ARG A 120 -10.17 -62.97 34.32
N THR A 121 -9.61 -61.78 34.47
CA THR A 121 -8.90 -61.06 33.40
C THR A 121 -7.60 -61.76 33.07
N ALA A 122 -6.86 -62.28 34.08
CA ALA A 122 -5.65 -63.07 33.90
C ALA A 122 -5.88 -64.32 33.02
N ARG A 123 -6.95 -65.11 33.34
CA ARG A 123 -7.35 -66.25 32.51
C ARG A 123 -7.64 -65.92 31.08
N ARG A 124 -8.19 -64.71 30.81
CA ARG A 124 -8.44 -64.20 29.45
C ARG A 124 -7.17 -63.82 28.73
N ILE A 125 -6.21 -63.25 29.45
CA ILE A 125 -4.89 -62.89 28.89
C ILE A 125 -4.06 -64.14 28.59
N ASP A 126 -4.09 -65.17 29.46
CA ASP A 126 -3.42 -66.44 29.25
C ASP A 126 -3.95 -67.17 28.00
N LYS A 127 -5.26 -67.04 27.70
CA LYS A 127 -5.84 -67.59 26.44
C LYS A 127 -5.44 -66.84 25.18
N ASP A 128 -5.26 -65.56 25.30
CA ASP A 128 -4.85 -64.70 24.18
C ASP A 128 -3.89 -63.62 24.69
N PRO A 129 -2.56 -63.88 24.61
CA PRO A 129 -1.53 -63.03 25.19
C PRO A 129 -1.24 -61.74 24.39
N ARG A 130 -1.94 -61.48 23.26
CA ARG A 130 -1.77 -60.24 22.50
C ARG A 130 -2.14 -59.05 23.34
N LEU A 131 -1.39 -57.95 23.18
CA LEU A 131 -1.63 -56.70 23.88
C LEU A 131 -2.98 -56.09 23.47
N PRO A 132 -3.67 -55.34 24.36
CA PRO A 132 -4.90 -54.63 24.04
C PRO A 132 -4.80 -53.76 22.80
N SER A 133 -3.66 -53.11 22.55
CA SER A 133 -3.41 -52.30 21.33
C SER A 133 -3.42 -53.15 20.06
N GLN A 134 -2.90 -54.41 20.15
CA GLN A 134 -2.84 -55.38 19.03
C GLN A 134 -4.20 -56.04 18.74
N LYS A 135 -5.08 -56.08 19.73
CA LYS A 135 -6.46 -56.58 19.61
C LYS A 135 -7.42 -55.56 19.04
N LYS A 136 -7.06 -54.25 19.06
CA LYS A 136 -7.90 -53.20 18.49
C LYS A 136 -7.86 -53.33 16.97
N GLN A 137 -8.96 -53.79 16.39
CA GLN A 137 -9.16 -53.61 14.96
C GLN A 137 -9.26 -52.13 14.63
N PRO A 138 -8.67 -51.67 13.54
CA PRO A 138 -8.85 -50.30 13.11
C PRO A 138 -10.35 -50.03 12.95
N ARG A 139 -10.91 -49.14 13.78
CA ARG A 139 -12.32 -48.75 13.66
C ARG A 139 -12.48 -48.04 12.34
N SER A 140 -13.15 -48.66 11.39
CA SER A 140 -13.70 -47.96 10.24
C SER A 140 -14.84 -47.09 10.74
N TRP A 141 -14.52 -45.81 11.01
CA TRP A 141 -15.52 -44.81 11.43
C TRP A 141 -16.31 -44.26 10.24
N ARG A 142 -15.95 -44.67 8.99
CA ARG A 142 -16.72 -44.31 7.80
C ARG A 142 -17.92 -45.25 7.68
N THR A 143 -19.07 -44.73 8.08
CA THR A 143 -20.37 -45.44 7.95
C THR A 143 -21.08 -45.13 6.64
N ARG A 144 -20.62 -44.10 5.88
CA ARG A 144 -21.18 -43.71 4.59
C ARG A 144 -20.25 -44.12 3.44
N ALA A 145 -20.82 -44.52 2.32
CA ALA A 145 -20.09 -44.75 1.10
C ALA A 145 -19.25 -43.52 0.71
N ASP A 146 -18.09 -43.74 0.15
CA ASP A 146 -17.23 -42.65 -0.31
C ASP A 146 -17.81 -42.06 -1.60
N PRO A 147 -18.33 -40.81 -1.59
CA PRO A 147 -18.95 -40.21 -2.77
C PRO A 147 -17.98 -39.97 -3.93
N LEU A 148 -16.68 -40.14 -3.70
CA LEU A 148 -15.64 -39.96 -4.71
C LEU A 148 -15.00 -41.27 -5.18
N ALA A 149 -15.48 -42.43 -4.74
CA ALA A 149 -14.83 -43.71 -5.05
C ALA A 149 -14.78 -43.96 -6.56
N ASP A 150 -15.92 -43.83 -7.23
CA ASP A 150 -16.07 -44.14 -8.64
C ASP A 150 -15.51 -43.04 -9.56
N ILE A 151 -15.50 -41.81 -9.10
CA ILE A 151 -15.08 -40.63 -9.88
C ILE A 151 -13.56 -40.39 -9.72
N TRP A 152 -12.94 -40.95 -8.68
CA TRP A 152 -11.55 -40.68 -8.35
C TRP A 152 -10.54 -41.01 -9.47
N PRO A 153 -10.67 -42.07 -10.27
CA PRO A 153 -9.79 -42.29 -11.43
C PRO A 153 -9.84 -41.13 -12.42
N ARG A 154 -11.04 -40.59 -12.70
CA ARG A 154 -11.23 -39.42 -13.58
C ARG A 154 -10.56 -38.16 -13.00
N VAL A 155 -10.68 -37.94 -11.68
CA VAL A 155 -10.00 -36.84 -10.99
C VAL A 155 -8.48 -36.96 -11.13
N LEU A 156 -7.92 -38.18 -11.09
CA LEU A 156 -6.48 -38.40 -11.28
C LEU A 156 -6.01 -38.03 -12.70
N GLU A 157 -6.80 -38.31 -13.71
CA GLU A 157 -6.52 -37.89 -15.10
C GLU A 157 -6.47 -36.35 -15.20
N MET A 158 -7.44 -35.65 -14.59
CA MET A 158 -7.47 -34.18 -14.56
C MET A 158 -6.27 -33.61 -13.77
N LEU A 159 -5.86 -34.26 -12.70
CA LEU A 159 -4.70 -33.86 -11.90
C LEU A 159 -3.35 -34.06 -12.59
N ALA A 160 -3.31 -34.83 -13.69
CA ALA A 160 -2.10 -34.97 -14.50
C ALA A 160 -1.76 -33.65 -15.25
N VAL A 161 -2.75 -32.76 -15.42
CA VAL A 161 -2.53 -31.43 -16.01
C VAL A 161 -1.92 -30.51 -14.95
N PRO A 162 -0.71 -29.97 -15.15
CA PRO A 162 -0.07 -29.09 -14.19
C PRO A 162 -0.87 -27.79 -13.97
N GLY A 163 -1.03 -27.39 -12.70
CA GLY A 163 -1.63 -26.10 -12.35
C GLY A 163 -3.16 -26.08 -12.26
N VAL A 164 -3.87 -27.15 -12.65
CA VAL A 164 -5.34 -27.20 -12.55
C VAL A 164 -5.78 -27.04 -11.09
N MET A 165 -6.72 -26.13 -10.82
CA MET A 165 -7.25 -25.91 -9.47
C MET A 165 -8.31 -26.95 -9.11
N ALA A 166 -8.45 -27.24 -7.81
CA ALA A 166 -9.48 -28.19 -7.34
C ALA A 166 -10.90 -27.69 -7.59
N VAL A 167 -11.09 -26.39 -7.65
CA VAL A 167 -12.40 -25.78 -7.98
C VAL A 167 -12.77 -26.05 -9.43
N THR A 168 -11.82 -25.91 -10.35
CA THR A 168 -12.04 -26.18 -11.79
C THR A 168 -12.40 -27.65 -12.00
N ILE A 169 -11.66 -28.59 -11.35
CA ILE A 169 -12.00 -30.01 -11.39
C ILE A 169 -13.41 -30.27 -10.87
N PHE A 170 -13.84 -29.56 -9.84
CA PHE A 170 -15.18 -29.68 -9.30
C PHE A 170 -16.24 -29.18 -10.29
N GLU A 171 -16.01 -28.01 -10.91
CA GLU A 171 -16.91 -27.41 -11.90
C GLU A 171 -17.03 -28.29 -13.14
N ASP A 172 -15.92 -28.77 -13.70
CA ASP A 172 -15.90 -29.69 -14.84
C ASP A 172 -16.68 -31.00 -14.56
N LEU A 173 -16.49 -31.59 -13.37
CA LEU A 173 -17.22 -32.79 -12.96
C LEU A 173 -18.71 -32.51 -12.74
N GLN A 174 -19.06 -31.34 -12.26
CA GLN A 174 -20.47 -30.95 -12.09
C GLN A 174 -21.16 -30.70 -13.43
N ASP A 175 -20.44 -30.14 -14.41
CA ASP A 175 -20.92 -29.94 -15.77
C ASP A 175 -21.09 -31.30 -16.53
N GLU A 176 -20.15 -32.25 -16.32
CA GLU A 176 -20.20 -33.56 -16.93
C GLU A 176 -21.29 -34.48 -16.33
N LEU A 177 -21.45 -34.49 -15.02
CA LEU A 177 -22.30 -35.45 -14.30
C LEU A 177 -23.67 -34.88 -13.90
N GLY A 178 -23.81 -33.58 -13.93
CA GLY A 178 -24.98 -32.84 -13.46
C GLY A 178 -24.97 -32.60 -11.92
N PRO A 179 -25.59 -31.50 -11.47
CA PRO A 179 -25.61 -31.10 -10.04
C PRO A 179 -26.39 -32.07 -9.13
N GLU A 180 -27.27 -32.89 -9.70
CA GLU A 180 -28.02 -33.92 -8.99
C GLU A 180 -27.11 -35.09 -8.57
N VAL A 181 -26.18 -35.48 -9.45
CA VAL A 181 -25.25 -36.59 -9.24
C VAL A 181 -24.01 -36.11 -8.46
N PHE A 182 -23.56 -34.89 -8.76
CA PHE A 182 -22.38 -34.30 -8.14
C PHE A 182 -22.70 -32.94 -7.47
N PRO A 183 -23.39 -32.95 -6.31
CA PRO A 183 -23.84 -31.74 -5.64
C PRO A 183 -22.72 -30.96 -4.94
N ASP A 184 -22.96 -29.67 -4.70
CA ASP A 184 -22.03 -28.76 -4.00
C ASP A 184 -21.54 -29.28 -2.65
N SER A 185 -22.35 -30.09 -1.97
CA SER A 185 -21.99 -30.72 -0.69
C SER A 185 -20.74 -31.61 -0.78
N VAL A 186 -20.41 -32.13 -1.97
CA VAL A 186 -19.24 -32.98 -2.24
C VAL A 186 -17.96 -32.17 -2.47
N ARG A 187 -18.08 -30.89 -2.87
CA ARG A 187 -16.96 -30.00 -3.21
C ARG A 187 -15.85 -30.00 -2.15
N ARG A 188 -16.21 -29.77 -0.89
CA ARG A 188 -15.21 -29.73 0.20
C ARG A 188 -14.51 -31.08 0.42
N THR A 189 -15.22 -32.18 0.15
CA THR A 189 -14.66 -33.52 0.25
C THR A 189 -13.66 -33.78 -0.88
N LEU A 190 -13.98 -33.36 -2.10
CA LEU A 190 -13.09 -33.41 -3.26
C LEU A 190 -11.84 -32.57 -3.03
N GLU A 191 -11.98 -31.30 -2.64
CA GLU A 191 -10.87 -30.38 -2.38
C GLU A 191 -9.89 -30.96 -1.33
N ARG A 192 -10.42 -31.52 -0.23
CA ARG A 192 -9.60 -32.16 0.80
C ARG A 192 -8.87 -33.40 0.29
N ARG A 193 -9.53 -34.22 -0.53
CA ARG A 193 -8.92 -35.41 -1.10
C ARG A 193 -7.84 -35.06 -2.12
N ILE A 194 -8.07 -34.07 -2.98
CA ILE A 194 -7.08 -33.52 -3.90
C ILE A 194 -5.88 -32.93 -3.13
N ALA A 195 -6.14 -32.14 -2.08
CA ALA A 195 -5.08 -31.57 -1.25
C ALA A 195 -4.21 -32.67 -0.61
N LYS A 196 -4.85 -33.74 -0.09
CA LYS A 196 -4.13 -34.91 0.45
C LYS A 196 -3.33 -35.64 -0.62
N TRP A 197 -3.93 -35.87 -1.79
CA TRP A 197 -3.25 -36.53 -2.91
C TRP A 197 -2.03 -35.72 -3.37
N ARG A 198 -2.18 -34.40 -3.55
CA ARG A 198 -1.07 -33.50 -3.90
C ARG A 198 0.04 -33.47 -2.86
N ALA A 199 -0.30 -33.63 -1.58
CA ALA A 199 0.71 -33.73 -0.52
C ALA A 199 1.50 -35.04 -0.56
N LEU A 200 0.91 -36.14 -1.08
CA LEU A 200 1.51 -37.44 -1.14
C LEU A 200 2.20 -37.77 -2.47
N HIS A 201 1.66 -37.22 -3.57
CA HIS A 201 2.02 -37.62 -4.94
C HIS A 201 2.23 -36.43 -5.89
N GLY A 202 1.97 -35.21 -5.45
CA GLY A 202 2.15 -34.01 -6.27
C GLY A 202 3.63 -33.65 -6.42
N ALA A 203 3.90 -32.71 -7.34
CA ALA A 203 5.22 -32.14 -7.52
C ALA A 203 5.71 -31.42 -6.25
N ASP A 204 7.01 -31.41 -6.05
CA ASP A 204 7.64 -30.63 -4.99
C ASP A 204 7.31 -29.15 -5.15
N LYS A 205 7.06 -28.50 -4.02
CA LYS A 205 6.81 -27.06 -3.99
C LYS A 205 8.13 -26.33 -3.80
N GLU A 206 8.20 -25.13 -4.38
CA GLU A 206 9.32 -24.24 -4.13
C GLU A 206 9.47 -23.96 -2.63
N VAL A 207 10.68 -24.09 -2.12
CA VAL A 207 11.00 -23.84 -0.72
C VAL A 207 11.57 -22.45 -0.56
N PHE A 208 10.91 -21.63 0.26
CA PHE A 208 11.41 -20.31 0.62
C PHE A 208 12.33 -20.43 1.84
N PHE A 209 13.60 -20.05 1.66
CA PHE A 209 14.56 -20.06 2.74
C PHE A 209 14.51 -18.77 3.54
N PRO A 210 14.28 -18.83 4.88
CA PRO A 210 14.32 -17.64 5.72
C PRO A 210 15.68 -16.96 5.63
N GLN A 211 15.69 -15.67 5.28
CA GLN A 211 16.93 -14.88 5.20
C GLN A 211 17.20 -14.19 6.53
N ARG A 212 18.47 -14.18 6.94
CA ARG A 212 18.92 -13.38 8.08
C ARG A 212 19.29 -11.97 7.57
N HIS A 213 18.67 -10.98 8.16
CA HIS A 213 18.98 -9.58 7.88
C HIS A 213 19.73 -8.97 9.06
N ASP A 214 20.91 -8.43 8.81
CA ASP A 214 21.70 -7.75 9.82
C ASP A 214 21.10 -6.38 10.11
N ALA A 215 21.10 -5.98 11.39
CA ALA A 215 20.56 -4.71 11.84
C ALA A 215 21.28 -3.53 11.17
N GLY A 216 20.53 -2.56 10.68
CA GLY A 216 21.02 -1.34 10.05
C GLY A 216 21.70 -1.55 8.69
N ARG A 217 21.68 -2.77 8.16
CA ARG A 217 22.30 -3.07 6.86
C ARG A 217 21.44 -2.58 5.72
N GLN A 218 20.22 -3.07 5.58
CA GLN A 218 19.44 -2.92 4.36
C GLN A 218 18.07 -2.30 4.61
N ALA A 219 17.74 -1.32 3.78
CA ALA A 219 16.38 -0.85 3.57
C ALA A 219 15.90 -1.20 2.17
N LEU A 220 14.60 -1.45 2.06
CA LEU A 220 13.89 -1.75 0.82
C LEU A 220 12.85 -0.67 0.58
N SER A 221 12.62 -0.29 -0.67
CA SER A 221 11.46 0.53 -1.03
C SER A 221 10.85 0.12 -2.36
N ASP A 222 9.55 0.35 -2.47
CA ASP A 222 8.80 0.06 -3.67
C ASP A 222 7.55 0.94 -3.76
N PHE A 223 6.98 1.06 -4.98
CA PHE A 223 5.67 1.67 -5.20
C PHE A 223 4.58 0.61 -5.34
N THR A 224 3.42 0.90 -4.79
CA THR A 224 2.26 0.02 -4.95
C THR A 224 1.01 0.83 -5.27
N VAL A 225 0.19 0.34 -6.20
CA VAL A 225 -1.10 0.93 -6.55
C VAL A 225 -2.09 0.71 -5.40
N ALA A 226 -2.80 1.76 -5.02
CA ALA A 226 -3.74 1.76 -3.90
C ALA A 226 -5.21 1.89 -4.30
N ASP A 227 -5.54 1.80 -5.60
CA ASP A 227 -6.89 1.97 -6.13
C ASP A 227 -7.89 1.00 -5.49
N SER A 228 -7.46 -0.22 -5.13
CA SER A 228 -8.30 -1.21 -4.45
C SER A 228 -8.76 -0.79 -3.04
N LEU A 229 -8.26 0.33 -2.51
CA LEU A 229 -8.72 0.89 -1.24
C LEU A 229 -9.98 1.74 -1.41
N ASP A 230 -10.38 2.09 -2.63
CA ASP A 230 -11.58 2.88 -2.97
C ASP A 230 -11.71 4.15 -2.12
N VAL A 231 -10.61 4.88 -1.95
CA VAL A 231 -10.56 6.12 -1.17
C VAL A 231 -11.13 7.25 -1.99
N THR A 232 -11.93 8.11 -1.34
CA THR A 232 -12.43 9.36 -1.91
C THR A 232 -11.93 10.55 -1.09
N ILE A 233 -11.80 11.71 -1.74
CA ILE A 233 -11.50 12.99 -1.10
C ILE A 233 -12.64 13.97 -1.42
N ALA A 234 -13.34 14.43 -0.40
CA ALA A 234 -14.52 15.29 -0.55
C ALA A 234 -15.56 14.69 -1.52
N GLY A 235 -15.77 13.37 -1.46
CA GLY A 235 -16.69 12.61 -2.32
C GLY A 235 -16.13 12.23 -3.69
N GLU A 236 -14.99 12.75 -4.12
CA GLU A 236 -14.39 12.46 -5.42
C GLU A 236 -13.41 11.29 -5.34
N PRO A 237 -13.44 10.35 -6.32
CA PRO A 237 -12.51 9.23 -6.37
C PRO A 237 -11.05 9.69 -6.37
N PHE A 238 -10.23 9.04 -5.54
CA PHE A 238 -8.84 9.41 -5.35
C PHE A 238 -7.89 8.25 -5.71
N PRO A 239 -7.67 7.99 -7.01
CA PRO A 239 -6.69 7.00 -7.46
C PRO A 239 -5.28 7.49 -7.11
N HIS A 240 -4.50 6.66 -6.42
CA HIS A 240 -3.17 7.05 -5.96
C HIS A 240 -2.25 5.84 -5.82
N ARG A 241 -0.97 6.13 -5.60
CA ARG A 241 0.05 5.13 -5.28
C ARG A 241 0.57 5.37 -3.86
N LEU A 242 1.17 4.34 -3.29
CA LEU A 242 1.91 4.41 -2.04
C LEU A 242 3.38 4.13 -2.33
N TYR A 243 4.26 5.01 -1.89
CA TYR A 243 5.68 4.71 -1.74
C TYR A 243 5.87 4.06 -0.38
N HIS A 244 6.40 2.85 -0.36
CA HIS A 244 6.61 2.07 0.85
C HIS A 244 8.10 1.84 1.08
N PHE A 245 8.61 2.33 2.19
CA PHE A 245 9.97 2.10 2.68
C PHE A 245 9.94 1.17 3.88
N ARG A 246 10.89 0.22 3.95
CA ARG A 246 10.96 -0.76 5.02
C ARG A 246 12.41 -1.12 5.36
N LEU A 247 12.76 -1.21 6.66
CA LEU A 247 13.99 -1.85 7.12
C LEU A 247 13.84 -3.37 7.05
N ALA A 248 14.86 -4.06 6.53
CA ALA A 248 14.81 -5.51 6.34
C ALA A 248 14.86 -6.28 7.66
N CYS A 249 15.58 -5.79 8.68
CA CYS A 249 15.77 -6.47 9.96
C CYS A 249 14.58 -6.26 10.92
N SER A 250 14.31 -5.04 11.39
CA SER A 250 13.21 -4.77 12.33
C SER A 250 11.84 -4.77 11.68
N GLY A 251 11.80 -4.58 10.36
CA GLY A 251 10.56 -4.38 9.63
C GLY A 251 9.89 -3.04 9.92
N TRP A 252 10.62 -2.05 10.45
CA TRP A 252 10.13 -0.67 10.53
C TRP A 252 9.74 -0.17 9.15
N GLU A 253 8.58 0.50 9.05
CA GLU A 253 8.06 0.94 7.77
C GLU A 253 7.62 2.40 7.78
N HIS A 254 7.74 3.04 6.62
CA HIS A 254 7.19 4.35 6.33
C HIS A 254 6.46 4.29 4.99
N VAL A 255 5.26 4.87 4.95
CA VAL A 255 4.45 4.91 3.74
C VAL A 255 4.06 6.34 3.44
N ARG A 256 4.27 6.76 2.20
CA ARG A 256 3.88 8.07 1.68
C ARG A 256 2.86 7.92 0.56
N VAL A 257 1.81 8.74 0.60
CA VAL A 257 0.83 8.85 -0.49
C VAL A 257 1.44 9.64 -1.64
N ILE A 258 1.47 9.05 -2.82
CA ILE A 258 2.02 9.62 -4.06
C ILE A 258 0.88 9.95 -5.01
N LEU A 259 0.81 11.19 -5.45
CA LEU A 259 -0.24 11.68 -6.35
C LEU A 259 0.12 11.48 -7.83
N GLY A 260 1.38 11.26 -8.11
CA GLY A 260 1.89 11.04 -9.45
C GLY A 260 2.29 9.62 -9.75
N GLY A 261 3.02 9.48 -10.84
CA GLY A 261 3.68 8.22 -11.21
C GLY A 261 4.96 7.99 -10.42
N GLU A 262 5.58 6.88 -10.71
CA GLU A 262 6.90 6.52 -10.21
C GLU A 262 7.94 7.45 -10.83
N SER A 263 8.34 8.46 -10.08
CA SER A 263 9.28 9.50 -10.51
C SER A 263 10.44 9.64 -9.53
N PHE A 264 11.56 10.20 -9.99
CA PHE A 264 12.68 10.47 -9.10
C PHE A 264 12.28 11.36 -7.91
N SER A 265 11.48 12.39 -8.12
CA SER A 265 11.01 13.26 -7.04
C SER A 265 10.20 12.48 -6.00
N ALA A 266 9.34 11.55 -6.44
CA ALA A 266 8.57 10.70 -5.52
C ALA A 266 9.47 9.76 -4.69
N VAL A 267 10.49 9.14 -5.32
CA VAL A 267 11.50 8.33 -4.61
C VAL A 267 12.28 9.20 -3.63
N ALA A 268 12.78 10.35 -4.09
CA ALA A 268 13.64 11.22 -3.29
C ALA A 268 12.91 11.82 -2.09
N GLU A 269 11.67 12.29 -2.26
CA GLU A 269 10.83 12.77 -1.16
C GLU A 269 10.51 11.63 -0.19
N GLY A 270 10.03 10.48 -0.71
CA GLY A 270 9.62 9.35 0.12
C GLY A 270 10.78 8.76 0.93
N LEU A 271 11.95 8.60 0.31
CA LEU A 271 13.15 8.11 0.97
C LEU A 271 13.63 9.09 2.05
N GLN A 272 13.71 10.38 1.75
CA GLN A 272 14.13 11.39 2.72
C GLN A 272 13.15 11.48 3.89
N ASP A 273 11.85 11.46 3.64
CA ASP A 273 10.83 11.45 4.70
C ASP A 273 10.99 10.22 5.61
N ALA A 274 11.24 9.04 5.02
CA ALA A 274 11.47 7.81 5.76
C ALA A 274 12.71 7.90 6.65
N LEU A 275 13.86 8.33 6.09
CA LEU A 275 15.12 8.43 6.83
C LEU A 275 15.04 9.45 7.99
N TRP A 276 14.42 10.61 7.74
CA TRP A 276 14.28 11.64 8.76
C TRP A 276 13.28 11.25 9.86
N LYS A 277 12.20 10.54 9.52
CA LYS A 277 11.26 9.97 10.50
C LYS A 277 11.90 8.82 11.28
N LEU A 278 12.71 8.00 10.64
CA LEU A 278 13.49 6.93 11.28
C LEU A 278 14.54 7.47 12.25
N GLY A 279 15.15 8.60 11.93
CA GLY A 279 16.23 9.21 12.69
C GLY A 279 17.61 8.59 12.43
N GLY A 280 17.82 7.95 11.28
CA GLY A 280 19.08 7.32 10.92
C GLY A 280 19.10 6.77 9.50
N VAL A 281 20.27 6.31 9.06
CA VAL A 281 20.52 5.90 7.68
C VAL A 281 21.05 4.46 7.64
N PRO A 282 20.41 3.54 6.88
CA PRO A 282 20.93 2.19 6.67
C PRO A 282 22.20 2.21 5.79
N ARG A 283 22.91 1.09 5.74
CA ARG A 283 24.12 0.99 4.90
C ARG A 283 23.78 0.89 3.42
N GLU A 284 22.71 0.17 3.09
CA GLU A 284 22.25 -0.10 1.73
C GLU A 284 20.79 0.33 1.58
N HIS A 285 20.45 0.86 0.41
CA HIS A 285 19.06 1.04 0.02
C HIS A 285 18.81 0.34 -1.31
N ARG A 286 17.80 -0.53 -1.33
CA ARG A 286 17.38 -1.28 -2.51
C ARG A 286 16.00 -0.85 -2.96
N THR A 287 15.84 -0.62 -4.25
CA THR A 287 14.56 -0.32 -4.87
C THR A 287 14.42 -1.02 -6.21
N ASP A 288 13.22 -1.55 -6.49
CA ASP A 288 12.85 -2.13 -7.78
C ASP A 288 12.25 -1.09 -8.73
N SER A 289 11.75 -0.02 -8.15
CA SER A 289 10.96 1.02 -8.83
C SER A 289 11.72 1.73 -9.96
N LEU A 290 13.06 1.60 -10.01
CA LEU A 290 13.85 2.14 -11.11
C LEU A 290 13.50 1.48 -12.44
N SER A 291 13.21 0.18 -12.44
CA SER A 291 12.91 -0.60 -13.64
C SER A 291 11.54 -0.25 -14.25
N ALA A 292 10.54 0.02 -13.41
CA ALA A 292 9.21 0.40 -13.86
C ALA A 292 9.16 1.84 -14.39
N ALA A 293 9.85 2.77 -13.71
CA ALA A 293 10.00 4.15 -14.16
C ALA A 293 10.74 4.25 -15.52
N PHE A 294 11.64 3.30 -15.81
CA PHE A 294 12.43 3.27 -17.05
C PHE A 294 11.66 2.81 -18.28
N LYS A 295 10.58 2.03 -18.15
CA LYS A 295 9.90 1.43 -19.31
C LYS A 295 9.41 2.46 -20.34
N ASN A 296 9.13 3.70 -19.91
CA ASN A 296 8.59 4.77 -20.74
C ASN A 296 9.58 5.94 -20.97
N LEU A 297 10.81 5.84 -20.47
CA LEU A 297 11.83 6.87 -20.62
C LEU A 297 12.81 6.50 -21.74
N ASP A 298 13.32 7.49 -22.45
CA ASP A 298 14.44 7.29 -23.35
C ASP A 298 15.74 6.94 -22.58
N ARG A 299 16.74 6.46 -23.28
CA ARG A 299 17.99 5.99 -22.67
C ARG A 299 18.74 7.09 -21.91
N SER A 300 18.62 8.33 -22.34
CA SER A 300 19.28 9.49 -21.70
C SER A 300 18.59 9.85 -20.38
N ALA A 301 17.28 9.85 -20.35
CA ALA A 301 16.49 10.08 -19.15
C ALA A 301 16.64 8.96 -18.10
N GLN A 302 16.83 7.71 -18.57
CA GLN A 302 17.15 6.58 -17.68
C GLN A 302 18.51 6.74 -17.00
N LEU A 303 19.54 7.17 -17.74
CA LEU A 303 20.86 7.44 -17.20
C LEU A 303 20.85 8.61 -16.20
N ASP A 304 20.10 9.66 -16.50
CA ASP A 304 19.94 10.81 -15.60
C ASP A 304 19.26 10.41 -14.29
N PHE A 305 18.18 9.65 -14.36
CA PHE A 305 17.48 9.12 -13.17
C PHE A 305 18.41 8.27 -12.31
N THR A 306 19.15 7.37 -12.94
CA THR A 306 20.11 6.49 -12.26
C THR A 306 21.16 7.30 -11.52
N LYS A 307 21.78 8.27 -12.20
CA LYS A 307 22.81 9.14 -11.63
C LYS A 307 22.26 9.93 -10.44
N ARG A 308 21.08 10.51 -10.56
CA ARG A 308 20.43 11.28 -9.50
C ARG A 308 20.11 10.41 -8.27
N TYR A 309 19.71 9.17 -8.49
CA TYR A 309 19.46 8.21 -7.40
C TYR A 309 20.78 7.81 -6.71
N ASP A 310 21.84 7.55 -7.46
CA ASP A 310 23.16 7.25 -6.90
C ASP A 310 23.73 8.46 -6.13
N ASP A 311 23.50 9.68 -6.61
CA ASP A 311 23.88 10.92 -5.92
C ASP A 311 23.08 11.13 -4.62
N LEU A 312 21.77 10.79 -4.64
CA LEU A 312 20.92 10.81 -3.46
C LEU A 312 21.44 9.82 -2.40
N CYS A 313 21.70 8.58 -2.78
CA CYS A 313 22.26 7.58 -1.87
C CYS A 313 23.63 8.01 -1.32
N ARG A 314 24.48 8.57 -2.17
CA ARG A 314 25.80 9.08 -1.76
C ARG A 314 25.70 10.23 -0.76
N HIS A 315 24.73 11.15 -0.93
CA HIS A 315 24.50 12.23 0.03
C HIS A 315 24.20 11.69 1.43
N TYR A 316 23.47 10.58 1.55
CA TYR A 316 23.17 9.90 2.80
C TYR A 316 24.24 8.89 3.24
N GLY A 317 25.27 8.66 2.42
CA GLY A 317 26.29 7.66 2.68
C GLY A 317 25.78 6.22 2.62
N MET A 318 24.73 6.00 1.82
CA MET A 318 24.18 4.67 1.51
C MET A 318 24.77 4.10 0.23
N GLU A 319 24.83 2.79 0.15
CA GLU A 319 25.07 2.06 -1.07
C GLU A 319 23.74 1.85 -1.82
N ALA A 320 23.68 2.28 -3.07
CA ALA A 320 22.53 2.03 -3.93
C ALA A 320 22.61 0.60 -4.48
N THR A 321 21.67 -0.25 -4.11
CA THR A 321 21.57 -1.62 -4.61
C THR A 321 20.31 -1.78 -5.47
N ARG A 322 20.37 -2.68 -6.43
CA ARG A 322 19.27 -2.99 -7.35
C ARG A 322 19.05 -4.48 -7.40
N ASN A 323 17.83 -4.86 -7.75
CA ASN A 323 17.55 -6.27 -7.97
C ASN A 323 18.20 -6.76 -9.25
N ASN A 324 18.69 -7.99 -9.21
CA ASN A 324 19.17 -8.64 -10.41
C ASN A 324 18.00 -8.98 -11.33
N PRO A 325 18.04 -8.63 -12.62
CA PRO A 325 16.98 -8.98 -13.56
C PRO A 325 16.76 -10.50 -13.57
N GLY A 326 15.52 -10.94 -13.36
CA GLY A 326 15.14 -12.36 -13.39
C GLY A 326 15.26 -13.13 -12.06
N VAL A 327 15.68 -12.49 -10.97
CA VAL A 327 15.71 -13.12 -9.64
C VAL A 327 14.52 -12.64 -8.81
N ALA A 328 13.38 -13.31 -8.98
CA ALA A 328 12.10 -12.96 -8.35
C ALA A 328 12.16 -12.93 -6.81
N ASN A 329 13.08 -13.67 -6.19
CA ASN A 329 13.14 -13.83 -4.74
C ASN A 329 13.76 -12.64 -3.98
N GLU A 330 14.44 -11.73 -4.67
CA GLU A 330 15.12 -10.59 -4.02
C GLU A 330 14.13 -9.53 -3.51
N ASN A 331 12.92 -9.45 -4.09
CA ASN A 331 11.87 -8.49 -3.74
C ASN A 331 10.73 -9.07 -2.89
N GLY A 332 10.67 -10.38 -2.68
CA GLY A 332 9.55 -11.01 -2.00
C GLY A 332 9.20 -10.41 -0.62
N SER A 333 10.17 -9.81 0.06
CA SER A 333 9.96 -9.16 1.37
C SER A 333 9.18 -7.85 1.25
N ILE A 334 9.48 -7.00 0.26
CA ILE A 334 8.78 -5.72 0.09
C ILE A 334 7.43 -5.91 -0.61
N GLU A 335 7.33 -6.85 -1.56
CA GLU A 335 6.06 -7.21 -2.20
C GLU A 335 5.05 -7.75 -1.20
N ALA A 336 5.47 -8.68 -0.34
CA ALA A 336 4.64 -9.18 0.76
C ALA A 336 4.23 -8.04 1.72
N ALA A 337 5.16 -7.12 2.04
CA ALA A 337 4.88 -5.96 2.87
C ALA A 337 3.87 -5.01 2.22
N ASN A 338 3.93 -4.82 0.88
CA ASN A 338 2.95 -4.05 0.12
C ASN A 338 1.54 -4.67 0.18
N GLY A 339 1.44 -5.99 0.11
CA GLY A 339 0.18 -6.70 0.35
C GLY A 339 -0.34 -6.46 1.77
N HIS A 340 0.51 -6.61 2.76
CA HIS A 340 0.15 -6.45 4.17
C HIS A 340 -0.27 -5.02 4.52
N ILE A 341 0.40 -3.98 4.00
CA ILE A 341 0.00 -2.58 4.28
C ILE A 341 -1.36 -2.27 3.68
N LYS A 342 -1.65 -2.72 2.44
CA LYS A 342 -2.98 -2.54 1.83
C LYS A 342 -4.07 -3.20 2.65
N VAL A 343 -3.88 -4.44 3.09
CA VAL A 343 -4.84 -5.12 3.98
C VAL A 343 -5.03 -4.36 5.29
N ARG A 344 -3.95 -3.86 5.93
CA ARG A 344 -4.06 -3.08 7.16
C ARG A 344 -4.81 -1.77 6.98
N LEU A 345 -4.57 -1.06 5.88
CA LEU A 345 -5.29 0.16 5.53
C LEU A 345 -6.77 -0.14 5.30
N ASP A 346 -7.12 -1.15 4.49
CA ASP A 346 -8.51 -1.55 4.24
C ASP A 346 -9.24 -1.90 5.54
N GLN A 347 -8.64 -2.71 6.41
CA GLN A 347 -9.26 -3.07 7.70
C GLN A 347 -9.49 -1.85 8.60
N ARG A 348 -8.61 -0.84 8.55
CA ARG A 348 -8.78 0.41 9.30
C ARG A 348 -9.83 1.33 8.67
N LEU A 349 -9.92 1.38 7.35
CA LEU A 349 -10.99 2.08 6.63
C LEU A 349 -12.36 1.47 6.94
N ARG A 350 -12.49 0.14 6.90
CA ARG A 350 -13.72 -0.57 7.32
C ARG A 350 -14.12 -0.22 8.75
N ARG A 351 -13.16 -0.21 9.68
CA ARG A 351 -13.42 0.14 11.07
C ARG A 351 -13.78 1.62 11.27
N ARG A 352 -13.26 2.50 10.42
CA ARG A 352 -13.63 3.92 10.41
C ARG A 352 -15.08 4.12 9.96
N GLY A 353 -15.61 3.22 9.14
CA GLY A 353 -16.96 3.28 8.59
C GLY A 353 -17.10 4.19 7.37
N SER A 354 -16.02 4.83 6.93
CA SER A 354 -16.00 5.69 5.74
C SER A 354 -14.64 5.59 5.04
N ARG A 355 -14.66 5.65 3.71
CA ARG A 355 -13.47 5.74 2.85
C ARG A 355 -13.24 7.16 2.34
N ASP A 356 -14.14 8.08 2.65
CA ASP A 356 -14.05 9.49 2.30
C ASP A 356 -13.26 10.28 3.33
N PHE A 357 -12.46 11.24 2.87
CA PHE A 357 -11.68 12.17 3.68
C PHE A 357 -11.91 13.60 3.21
N ASP A 358 -11.88 14.55 4.12
CA ASP A 358 -12.08 15.96 3.81
C ASP A 358 -10.93 16.56 2.99
N SER A 359 -9.72 15.98 3.12
CA SER A 359 -8.52 16.43 2.41
C SER A 359 -7.50 15.32 2.22
N VAL A 360 -6.57 15.51 1.29
CA VAL A 360 -5.42 14.63 1.07
C VAL A 360 -4.54 14.56 2.33
N GLU A 361 -4.40 15.65 3.05
CA GLU A 361 -3.64 15.74 4.30
C GLU A 361 -4.26 14.86 5.39
N ALA A 362 -5.58 14.86 5.52
CA ALA A 362 -6.31 13.99 6.45
C ALA A 362 -6.07 12.51 6.11
N TYR A 363 -6.09 12.15 4.83
CA TYR A 363 -5.77 10.79 4.39
C TYR A 363 -4.30 10.43 4.65
N ARG A 364 -3.35 11.33 4.36
CA ARG A 364 -1.92 11.15 4.68
C ARG A 364 -1.70 10.89 6.16
N ALA A 365 -2.35 11.67 7.03
CA ALA A 365 -2.29 11.48 8.48
C ALA A 365 -2.86 10.13 8.91
N PHE A 366 -3.95 9.68 8.29
CA PHE A 366 -4.51 8.35 8.52
C PHE A 366 -3.52 7.23 8.15
N VAL A 367 -2.91 7.28 6.96
CA VAL A 367 -1.89 6.32 6.50
C VAL A 367 -0.70 6.28 7.46
N ALA A 368 -0.18 7.45 7.83
CA ALA A 368 0.91 7.58 8.80
C ALA A 368 0.56 6.94 10.15
N GLY A 369 -0.66 7.19 10.67
CA GLY A 369 -1.13 6.62 11.92
C GLY A 369 -1.28 5.08 11.88
N VAL A 370 -1.56 4.50 10.71
CA VAL A 370 -1.56 3.03 10.55
C VAL A 370 -0.15 2.47 10.63
N CYS A 371 0.83 3.11 9.97
CA CYS A 371 2.24 2.72 10.03
C CYS A 371 2.81 2.88 11.45
N ASP A 372 2.52 3.98 12.12
CA ASP A 372 3.03 4.25 13.48
C ASP A 372 2.55 3.19 14.47
N ARG A 373 1.28 2.77 14.39
CA ARG A 373 0.75 1.66 15.20
C ARG A 373 1.41 0.32 14.91
N TYR A 374 1.81 0.07 13.66
CA TYR A 374 2.54 -1.12 13.30
C TYR A 374 3.98 -1.09 13.83
N ASN A 375 4.65 0.04 13.68
CA ASN A 375 6.01 0.27 14.17
C ASN A 375 6.08 0.19 15.71
N ALA A 376 5.08 0.73 16.42
CA ALA A 376 5.00 0.67 17.88
C ALA A 376 5.00 -0.76 18.44
N ARG A 377 4.41 -1.73 17.71
CA ARG A 377 4.43 -3.14 18.11
C ARG A 377 5.79 -3.82 17.96
N ARG A 378 6.73 -3.16 17.29
CA ARG A 378 8.10 -3.59 17.03
C ARG A 378 9.15 -2.66 17.69
N ALA A 379 8.72 -1.86 18.63
CA ALA A 379 9.54 -0.79 19.22
C ALA A 379 10.90 -1.28 19.71
N GLU A 380 10.96 -2.44 20.36
CA GLU A 380 12.21 -3.04 20.86
C GLU A 380 13.19 -3.34 19.72
N ALA A 381 12.73 -4.04 18.67
CA ALA A 381 13.55 -4.35 17.50
C ALA A 381 13.97 -3.08 16.75
N VAL A 382 13.08 -2.09 16.66
CA VAL A 382 13.36 -0.80 16.01
C VAL A 382 14.40 -0.01 16.79
N VAL A 383 14.33 0.04 18.11
CA VAL A 383 15.32 0.72 18.97
C VAL A 383 16.69 0.05 18.82
N ALA A 384 16.73 -1.30 18.85
CA ALA A 384 17.96 -2.05 18.66
C ALA A 384 18.59 -1.78 17.28
N GLU A 385 17.78 -1.74 16.21
CA GLU A 385 18.28 -1.47 14.87
C GLU A 385 18.71 0.00 14.69
N ARG A 386 17.99 0.97 15.27
CA ARG A 386 18.35 2.40 15.23
C ARG A 386 19.76 2.65 15.77
N ALA A 387 20.17 1.92 16.80
CA ALA A 387 21.51 2.06 17.39
C ALA A 387 22.65 1.69 16.40
N THR A 388 22.35 0.96 15.33
CA THR A 388 23.33 0.53 14.31
C THR A 388 23.31 1.38 13.05
N LEU A 389 22.34 2.30 12.93
CA LEU A 389 22.20 3.17 11.76
C LEU A 389 23.27 4.26 11.77
N LYS A 390 23.63 4.72 10.56
CA LYS A 390 24.47 5.91 10.40
C LYS A 390 23.70 7.17 10.78
N THR A 391 24.41 8.22 11.17
CA THR A 391 23.81 9.53 11.46
C THR A 391 23.29 10.19 10.19
N LEU A 392 22.20 10.95 10.33
CA LEU A 392 21.66 11.77 9.25
C LEU A 392 22.62 12.91 8.89
N PRO A 393 22.65 13.33 7.61
CA PRO A 393 23.35 14.54 7.19
C PRO A 393 22.67 15.79 7.82
N ARG A 394 23.38 16.92 7.87
CA ARG A 394 22.84 18.17 8.45
C ARG A 394 21.60 18.71 7.75
N ARG A 395 21.42 18.39 6.47
CA ARG A 395 20.30 18.86 5.64
C ARG A 395 19.86 17.79 4.65
N ARG A 396 18.62 17.86 4.22
CA ARG A 396 18.12 17.09 3.08
C ARG A 396 18.80 17.53 1.79
N THR A 397 18.88 16.66 0.81
CA THR A 397 19.29 17.01 -0.54
C THR A 397 18.08 17.36 -1.41
N THR A 398 18.35 17.75 -2.66
CA THR A 398 17.33 18.12 -3.64
C THR A 398 16.42 16.94 -3.98
N ASP A 399 15.12 17.12 -3.80
CA ASP A 399 14.07 16.15 -4.09
C ASP A 399 13.07 16.66 -5.14
N PHE A 400 13.46 17.69 -5.88
CA PHE A 400 12.65 18.32 -6.93
C PHE A 400 13.41 18.39 -8.26
N ALA A 401 12.67 18.52 -9.33
CA ALA A 401 13.20 18.92 -10.64
C ALA A 401 13.03 20.43 -10.80
N THR A 402 13.99 21.08 -11.45
CA THR A 402 13.92 22.54 -11.71
C THR A 402 13.59 22.78 -13.17
N VAL A 403 12.57 23.61 -13.40
CA VAL A 403 12.18 24.08 -14.73
C VAL A 403 12.16 25.61 -14.75
N SER A 404 12.78 26.19 -15.76
CA SER A 404 12.69 27.64 -15.96
C SER A 404 11.55 27.97 -16.90
N ALA A 405 10.62 28.79 -16.45
CA ALA A 405 9.43 29.17 -17.21
C ALA A 405 9.32 30.71 -17.36
N LYS A 406 9.01 31.17 -18.57
CA LYS A 406 8.68 32.58 -18.80
C LYS A 406 7.18 32.79 -18.63
N VAL A 407 6.80 33.77 -17.84
CA VAL A 407 5.39 34.14 -17.65
C VAL A 407 4.87 34.83 -18.90
N THR A 408 3.84 34.26 -19.50
CA THR A 408 3.21 34.78 -20.72
C THR A 408 2.37 36.03 -20.45
N ARG A 409 1.96 36.74 -21.53
CA ARG A 409 1.00 37.85 -21.45
C ARG A 409 -0.37 37.42 -20.93
N ASN A 410 -0.68 36.13 -20.95
CA ASN A 410 -1.91 35.56 -20.43
C ASN A 410 -1.86 35.27 -18.93
N SER A 411 -0.80 35.70 -18.24
CA SER A 411 -0.58 35.43 -16.81
C SER A 411 -0.45 33.91 -16.53
N THR A 412 0.23 33.20 -17.41
CA THR A 412 0.37 31.74 -17.34
C THR A 412 1.79 31.29 -17.60
N ILE A 413 2.13 30.13 -17.04
CA ILE A 413 3.34 29.35 -17.35
C ILE A 413 2.94 27.96 -17.85
N ASN A 414 3.75 27.35 -18.68
CA ASN A 414 3.56 25.98 -19.13
C ASN A 414 4.62 25.08 -18.46
N VAL A 415 4.17 24.08 -17.71
CA VAL A 415 5.03 23.11 -17.03
C VAL A 415 4.44 21.72 -17.25
N ASP A 416 5.24 20.79 -17.77
CA ASP A 416 4.82 19.40 -18.06
C ASP A 416 3.49 19.30 -18.83
N ARG A 417 3.31 20.12 -19.88
CA ARG A 417 2.09 20.19 -20.71
C ARG A 417 0.86 20.73 -19.98
N VAL A 418 0.99 21.19 -18.75
CA VAL A 418 -0.07 21.86 -17.99
C VAL A 418 0.15 23.36 -17.96
N LEU A 419 -0.89 24.12 -18.27
CA LEU A 419 -0.91 25.56 -18.20
C LEU A 419 -1.35 25.98 -16.79
N TYR A 420 -0.46 26.59 -16.04
CA TYR A 420 -0.73 27.10 -14.70
C TYR A 420 -0.90 28.62 -14.75
N SER A 421 -1.94 29.15 -14.09
CA SER A 421 -2.04 30.60 -13.91
C SER A 421 -1.11 31.08 -12.80
N VAL A 422 -0.59 32.27 -12.97
CA VAL A 422 0.26 32.97 -11.99
C VAL A 422 -0.20 34.40 -11.81
N PRO A 423 0.13 35.08 -10.70
CA PRO A 423 -0.24 36.48 -10.51
C PRO A 423 0.20 37.38 -11.68
N SER A 424 -0.68 38.26 -12.14
CA SER A 424 -0.46 39.08 -13.33
C SER A 424 0.74 40.05 -13.21
N ARG A 425 1.16 40.38 -11.99
CA ARG A 425 2.38 41.18 -11.73
C ARG A 425 3.66 40.51 -12.21
N LEU A 426 3.62 39.19 -12.43
CA LEU A 426 4.79 38.40 -12.90
C LEU A 426 4.90 38.35 -14.42
N ILE A 427 3.96 38.92 -15.17
CA ILE A 427 4.00 38.88 -16.65
C ILE A 427 5.35 39.41 -17.17
N GLY A 428 5.95 38.62 -18.07
CA GLY A 428 7.25 38.93 -18.67
C GLY A 428 8.45 38.45 -17.87
N GLN A 429 8.29 38.11 -16.60
CA GLN A 429 9.37 37.58 -15.77
C GLN A 429 9.72 36.13 -16.14
N LYS A 430 10.97 35.76 -15.88
CA LYS A 430 11.46 34.39 -15.93
C LYS A 430 11.52 33.87 -14.51
N ILE A 431 10.74 32.83 -14.20
CA ILE A 431 10.66 32.23 -12.88
C ILE A 431 11.25 30.82 -12.86
N GLU A 432 11.86 30.45 -11.77
CA GLU A 432 12.28 29.08 -11.50
C GLU A 432 11.12 28.33 -10.86
N VAL A 433 10.77 27.17 -11.39
CA VAL A 433 9.72 26.31 -10.88
C VAL A 433 10.36 25.02 -10.38
N ARG A 434 10.23 24.74 -9.09
CA ARG A 434 10.63 23.48 -8.45
C ARG A 434 9.46 22.53 -8.44
N LEU A 435 9.63 21.41 -9.13
CA LEU A 435 8.61 20.38 -9.29
C LEU A 435 8.82 19.28 -8.27
N PHE A 436 7.91 19.20 -7.31
CA PHE A 436 7.80 18.09 -6.37
C PHE A 436 6.78 17.06 -6.87
N ASP A 437 6.51 16.02 -6.10
CA ASP A 437 5.50 15.05 -6.48
C ASP A 437 4.09 15.65 -6.47
N ASP A 438 3.73 16.38 -5.44
CA ASP A 438 2.38 16.90 -5.20
C ASP A 438 2.22 18.42 -5.46
N ARG A 439 3.32 19.14 -5.65
CA ARG A 439 3.30 20.61 -5.71
C ARG A 439 4.34 21.18 -6.67
N LEU A 440 4.11 22.43 -7.00
CA LEU A 440 5.08 23.30 -7.64
C LEU A 440 5.38 24.48 -6.70
N GLU A 441 6.65 24.82 -6.58
CA GLU A 441 7.09 26.02 -5.88
C GLU A 441 7.80 26.94 -6.86
N CYS A 442 7.30 28.17 -6.98
CA CYS A 442 7.80 29.15 -7.94
C CYS A 442 8.64 30.20 -7.24
N PHE A 443 9.79 30.52 -7.84
CA PHE A 443 10.76 31.47 -7.32
C PHE A 443 11.11 32.54 -8.36
N LEU A 444 11.27 33.77 -7.90
CA LEU A 444 11.84 34.85 -8.67
C LEU A 444 13.22 35.21 -8.08
N GLY A 445 14.29 34.68 -8.70
CA GLY A 445 15.60 34.67 -8.03
C GLY A 445 15.56 33.83 -6.74
N PRO A 446 16.01 34.35 -5.60
CA PRO A 446 15.97 33.63 -4.33
C PRO A 446 14.58 33.65 -3.66
N ASP A 447 13.69 34.54 -4.08
CA ASP A 447 12.45 34.84 -3.38
C ASP A 447 11.33 33.87 -3.78
N PRO A 448 10.68 33.19 -2.82
CA PRO A 448 9.51 32.38 -3.11
C PRO A 448 8.32 33.27 -3.48
N VAL A 449 7.69 32.98 -4.61
CA VAL A 449 6.58 33.77 -5.12
C VAL A 449 5.24 33.14 -4.83
N MET A 450 5.15 31.82 -5.06
CA MET A 450 3.92 31.07 -4.87
C MET A 450 4.16 29.57 -4.82
N ARG A 451 3.18 28.87 -4.25
CA ARG A 451 3.09 27.40 -4.23
C ARG A 451 1.74 27.00 -4.80
N MET A 452 1.70 25.95 -5.60
CA MET A 452 0.47 25.41 -6.20
C MET A 452 0.51 23.88 -6.19
N THR A 453 -0.68 23.28 -6.24
CA THR A 453 -0.82 21.83 -6.42
C THR A 453 -0.37 21.44 -7.82
N ARG A 454 0.42 20.37 -7.93
CA ARG A 454 0.83 19.82 -9.22
C ARG A 454 -0.31 19.04 -9.85
N VAL A 455 -0.74 19.47 -11.02
CA VAL A 455 -1.72 18.77 -11.85
C VAL A 455 -0.99 17.97 -12.91
N ARG A 456 -1.44 16.74 -13.16
CA ARG A 456 -0.97 15.88 -14.23
C ARG A 456 -2.08 15.63 -15.23
N THR A 457 -1.74 15.44 -16.48
CA THR A 457 -2.72 15.21 -17.54
C THR A 457 -2.19 14.19 -18.54
N ASP A 458 -3.05 13.24 -18.91
CA ASP A 458 -2.82 12.31 -20.02
C ASP A 458 -3.18 12.94 -21.36
N ARG A 459 -3.90 14.07 -21.32
CA ARG A 459 -4.29 14.86 -22.50
C ARG A 459 -3.09 15.60 -23.05
N ALA A 460 -3.19 16.03 -24.31
CA ALA A 460 -2.15 16.85 -24.94
C ALA A 460 -1.84 18.14 -24.16
N ARG A 461 -2.84 18.72 -23.49
CA ARG A 461 -2.70 19.91 -22.63
C ARG A 461 -3.68 19.86 -21.47
N GLY A 462 -3.19 20.20 -20.26
CA GLY A 462 -3.98 20.41 -19.05
C GLY A 462 -4.03 21.91 -18.69
N HIS A 463 -4.99 22.27 -17.83
CA HIS A 463 -5.13 23.62 -17.29
C HIS A 463 -5.30 23.54 -15.77
N ALA A 464 -4.52 24.32 -15.05
CA ALA A 464 -4.63 24.53 -13.61
C ALA A 464 -4.70 26.04 -13.36
N ILE A 465 -5.92 26.55 -13.39
CA ILE A 465 -6.20 27.99 -13.40
C ILE A 465 -6.81 28.38 -12.06
N ASP A 466 -6.11 29.22 -11.33
CA ASP A 466 -6.66 29.91 -10.17
C ASP A 466 -7.26 31.24 -10.64
N TYR A 467 -8.58 31.37 -10.49
CA TYR A 467 -9.31 32.56 -10.94
C TYR A 467 -8.90 33.83 -10.19
N HIS A 468 -8.36 33.73 -8.97
CA HIS A 468 -7.85 34.87 -8.22
C HIS A 468 -6.73 35.60 -8.96
N HIS A 469 -5.94 34.91 -9.76
CA HIS A 469 -4.89 35.53 -10.57
C HIS A 469 -5.44 36.41 -11.71
N LEU A 470 -6.65 36.12 -12.17
CA LEU A 470 -7.23 36.69 -13.38
C LEU A 470 -8.43 37.61 -13.10
N ILE A 471 -9.05 37.48 -11.93
CA ILE A 471 -10.33 38.12 -11.61
C ILE A 471 -10.28 39.66 -11.73
N GLY A 472 -9.18 40.30 -11.31
CA GLY A 472 -9.00 41.74 -11.44
C GLY A 472 -9.02 42.24 -12.89
N THR A 473 -8.58 41.40 -13.84
CA THR A 473 -8.61 41.68 -15.29
C THR A 473 -9.99 41.37 -15.86
N LEU A 474 -10.62 40.26 -15.47
CA LEU A 474 -11.97 39.89 -15.90
C LEU A 474 -13.01 40.91 -15.45
N ARG A 475 -12.89 41.46 -14.24
CA ARG A 475 -13.75 42.54 -13.75
C ARG A 475 -13.76 43.76 -14.69
N ARG A 476 -12.61 44.09 -15.27
CA ARG A 476 -12.47 45.20 -16.24
C ARG A 476 -12.93 44.81 -17.65
N LYS A 477 -12.86 43.55 -18.01
CA LYS A 477 -13.17 43.01 -19.34
C LYS A 477 -14.06 41.76 -19.26
N PRO A 478 -15.31 41.86 -18.76
CA PRO A 478 -16.14 40.69 -18.48
C PRO A 478 -16.42 39.82 -19.71
N GLN A 479 -16.56 40.43 -20.88
CA GLN A 479 -16.85 39.73 -22.14
C GLN A 479 -15.72 38.74 -22.58
N ALA A 480 -14.49 38.91 -22.04
CA ALA A 480 -13.40 38.01 -22.33
C ALA A 480 -13.67 36.58 -21.80
N LEU A 481 -14.55 36.42 -20.80
CA LEU A 481 -14.90 35.14 -20.23
C LEU A 481 -15.48 34.15 -21.26
N ARG A 482 -16.32 34.63 -22.18
CA ARG A 482 -17.10 33.79 -23.10
C ARG A 482 -16.22 32.89 -23.96
N TYR A 483 -15.15 33.41 -24.53
CA TYR A 483 -14.29 32.73 -25.47
C TYR A 483 -12.93 32.35 -24.86
N LEU A 484 -12.84 32.35 -23.54
CA LEU A 484 -11.62 31.95 -22.83
C LEU A 484 -11.36 30.46 -23.00
N VAL A 485 -10.20 30.11 -23.54
CA VAL A 485 -9.82 28.71 -23.85
C VAL A 485 -9.88 27.79 -22.62
N TYR A 486 -9.57 28.31 -21.45
CA TYR A 486 -9.57 27.59 -20.17
C TYR A 486 -10.70 28.02 -19.24
N ARG A 487 -11.85 28.47 -19.81
CA ARG A 487 -13.00 28.96 -19.03
C ARG A 487 -13.48 27.95 -17.98
N GLU A 488 -13.62 26.70 -18.36
CA GLU A 488 -14.10 25.67 -17.45
C GLU A 488 -13.15 25.41 -16.28
N ALA A 489 -11.82 25.46 -16.54
CA ALA A 489 -10.82 25.36 -15.50
C ALA A 489 -10.74 26.61 -14.58
N LEU A 490 -11.40 27.72 -14.97
CA LEU A 490 -11.46 28.93 -14.17
C LEU A 490 -12.51 28.83 -13.05
N PHE A 491 -13.53 28.00 -13.20
CA PHE A 491 -14.60 27.86 -12.22
C PHE A 491 -14.17 27.05 -11.04
N PRO A 492 -14.26 27.58 -9.80
CA PRO A 492 -13.70 26.90 -8.63
C PRO A 492 -14.47 25.63 -8.24
N ARG A 493 -15.78 25.56 -8.57
CA ARG A 493 -16.65 24.43 -8.21
C ARG A 493 -17.69 24.16 -9.29
N ALA A 494 -18.25 22.95 -9.32
CA ALA A 494 -19.29 22.54 -10.27
C ALA A 494 -20.51 23.47 -10.30
N ALA A 495 -20.92 24.03 -9.15
CA ALA A 495 -22.01 25.00 -9.05
C ALA A 495 -21.80 26.22 -9.95
N TYR A 496 -20.55 26.72 -10.05
CA TYR A 496 -20.24 27.86 -10.94
C TYR A 496 -20.32 27.49 -12.42
N THR A 497 -19.97 26.25 -12.79
CA THR A 497 -20.13 25.73 -14.14
C THR A 497 -21.61 25.62 -14.51
N ARG A 498 -22.46 25.12 -13.59
CA ARG A 498 -23.92 25.06 -13.75
C ARG A 498 -24.52 26.47 -13.88
N ALA A 499 -24.08 27.40 -13.02
CA ALA A 499 -24.53 28.80 -13.06
C ALA A 499 -24.17 29.45 -14.40
N TRP A 500 -22.95 29.26 -14.91
CA TRP A 500 -22.57 29.75 -16.22
C TRP A 500 -23.47 29.19 -17.33
N ALA A 501 -23.71 27.90 -17.35
CA ALA A 501 -24.57 27.28 -18.38
C ALA A 501 -26.00 27.86 -18.37
N ALA A 502 -26.58 28.06 -17.19
CA ALA A 502 -27.89 28.65 -17.03
C ALA A 502 -27.94 30.14 -17.47
N LEU A 503 -26.93 30.91 -17.08
CA LEU A 503 -26.83 32.34 -17.47
C LEU A 503 -26.60 32.51 -18.96
N ASP A 504 -25.73 31.69 -19.59
CA ASP A 504 -25.42 31.78 -21.03
C ASP A 504 -26.60 31.35 -21.91
N ALA A 505 -27.45 30.46 -21.41
CA ALA A 505 -28.66 30.02 -22.10
C ALA A 505 -29.82 31.05 -22.02
N ALA A 506 -29.92 31.76 -20.89
CA ALA A 506 -31.08 32.60 -20.60
C ALA A 506 -30.87 34.10 -20.81
N LEU A 507 -29.63 34.60 -20.75
CA LEU A 507 -29.36 36.03 -20.82
C LEU A 507 -28.59 36.45 -22.08
N PRO A 508 -28.72 37.74 -22.48
CA PRO A 508 -27.84 38.30 -23.49
C PRO A 508 -26.36 38.13 -23.11
N GLN A 509 -25.53 37.84 -24.08
CA GLN A 509 -24.11 37.54 -23.91
C GLN A 509 -23.36 38.48 -22.97
N ARG A 510 -23.64 39.77 -23.04
CA ARG A 510 -22.99 40.79 -22.22
C ARG A 510 -23.37 40.67 -20.75
N ASP A 511 -24.65 40.40 -20.50
CA ASP A 511 -25.19 40.33 -19.14
C ASP A 511 -24.81 39.00 -18.46
N ALA A 512 -24.85 37.90 -19.19
CA ALA A 512 -24.35 36.62 -18.72
C ALA A 512 -22.88 36.71 -18.26
N CYS A 513 -22.01 37.30 -19.08
CA CYS A 513 -20.60 37.51 -18.71
C CYS A 513 -20.43 38.43 -17.50
N ARG A 514 -21.21 39.49 -17.39
CA ARG A 514 -21.14 40.42 -16.25
C ARG A 514 -21.58 39.76 -14.96
N THR A 515 -22.71 39.05 -14.99
CA THR A 515 -23.24 38.35 -13.83
C THR A 515 -22.25 37.28 -13.36
N MET A 516 -21.74 36.46 -14.28
CA MET A 516 -20.79 35.43 -13.91
C MET A 516 -19.47 35.95 -13.35
N VAL A 517 -18.92 37.01 -13.94
CA VAL A 517 -17.73 37.69 -13.40
C VAL A 517 -18.03 38.31 -12.04
N GLY A 518 -19.22 38.87 -11.83
CA GLY A 518 -19.67 39.39 -10.54
C GLY A 518 -19.69 38.28 -9.47
N LEU A 519 -20.24 37.10 -9.80
CA LEU A 519 -20.23 35.93 -8.89
C LEU A 519 -18.82 35.52 -8.52
N LEU A 520 -17.89 35.45 -9.50
CA LEU A 520 -16.48 35.12 -9.23
C LEU A 520 -15.79 36.23 -8.40
N VAL A 521 -16.12 37.50 -8.59
CA VAL A 521 -15.60 38.60 -7.74
C VAL A 521 -16.08 38.43 -6.31
N LEU A 522 -17.35 38.12 -6.11
CA LEU A 522 -17.93 37.89 -4.78
C LEU A 522 -17.25 36.70 -4.11
N ALA A 523 -17.10 35.58 -4.82
CA ALA A 523 -16.40 34.38 -4.35
C ALA A 523 -14.95 34.66 -3.95
N SER A 524 -14.24 35.52 -4.70
CA SER A 524 -12.81 35.81 -4.46
C SER A 524 -12.55 36.61 -3.18
N THR A 525 -13.57 37.07 -2.48
CA THR A 525 -13.39 37.87 -1.26
C THR A 525 -12.91 37.05 -0.07
N ARG A 526 -13.40 35.82 0.09
CA ARG A 526 -13.00 34.85 1.14
C ARG A 526 -13.35 33.43 0.68
N GLU A 527 -12.52 32.47 1.00
CA GLU A 527 -12.77 31.04 0.70
C GLU A 527 -14.09 30.51 1.29
N ALA A 528 -14.44 30.92 2.51
CA ALA A 528 -15.73 30.58 3.11
C ALA A 528 -16.93 31.10 2.31
N ILE A 529 -16.80 32.28 1.64
CA ILE A 529 -17.84 32.82 0.76
C ILE A 529 -17.90 32.03 -0.54
N GLU A 530 -16.79 31.61 -1.09
CA GLU A 530 -16.77 30.75 -2.30
C GLU A 530 -17.58 29.46 -2.09
N ILE A 531 -17.40 28.80 -0.93
CA ILE A 531 -18.11 27.55 -0.57
C ILE A 531 -19.61 27.83 -0.39
N ALA A 532 -19.95 28.77 0.48
CA ALA A 532 -21.34 29.11 0.78
C ALA A 532 -22.10 29.64 -0.45
N LEU A 533 -21.41 30.39 -1.31
CA LEU A 533 -21.99 30.88 -2.58
C LEU A 533 -22.23 29.71 -3.55
N ALA A 534 -21.36 28.70 -3.60
CA ALA A 534 -21.58 27.52 -4.43
C ALA A 534 -22.85 26.78 -4.01
N GLU A 535 -23.03 26.50 -2.70
CA GLU A 535 -24.24 25.87 -2.15
C GLU A 535 -25.51 26.70 -2.47
N ARG A 536 -25.39 28.04 -2.36
CA ARG A 536 -26.49 28.95 -2.66
C ARG A 536 -26.84 28.97 -4.15
N LEU A 537 -25.85 28.92 -5.03
CA LEU A 537 -26.03 28.82 -6.48
C LEU A 537 -26.77 27.55 -6.86
N ASP A 538 -26.38 26.41 -6.29
CA ASP A 538 -27.06 25.12 -6.53
C ASP A 538 -28.53 25.21 -6.10
N ALA A 539 -28.84 25.74 -4.92
CA ALA A 539 -30.21 25.92 -4.44
C ALA A 539 -31.06 26.86 -5.36
N ILE A 540 -30.45 27.92 -5.88
CA ILE A 540 -31.14 28.85 -6.80
C ILE A 540 -31.44 28.17 -8.14
N LEU A 541 -30.48 27.40 -8.68
CA LEU A 541 -30.62 26.71 -9.94
C LEU A 541 -31.61 25.55 -9.85
N ASP A 542 -31.61 24.81 -8.74
CA ASP A 542 -32.55 23.71 -8.48
C ASP A 542 -34.00 24.25 -8.34
N ALA A 543 -34.18 25.48 -7.90
CA ALA A 543 -35.46 26.19 -7.89
C ALA A 543 -35.87 26.78 -9.28
N GLY A 544 -35.09 26.49 -10.35
CA GLY A 544 -35.33 26.97 -11.70
C GLY A 544 -35.14 28.48 -11.86
N LYS A 545 -34.39 29.14 -10.96
CA LYS A 545 -34.14 30.60 -10.98
C LYS A 545 -32.72 30.90 -11.43
N LEU A 546 -32.53 32.12 -11.95
CA LEU A 546 -31.20 32.62 -12.26
C LEU A 546 -30.60 33.37 -11.07
N PRO A 547 -29.29 33.29 -10.86
CA PRO A 547 -28.63 34.05 -9.81
C PRO A 547 -28.66 35.54 -10.10
N ASP A 548 -29.10 36.32 -9.10
CA ASP A 548 -29.12 37.77 -9.08
C ASP A 548 -27.94 38.28 -8.25
N ILE A 549 -26.97 38.89 -8.92
CA ILE A 549 -25.73 39.32 -8.27
C ILE A 549 -25.97 40.36 -7.17
N ALA A 550 -26.92 41.28 -7.37
CA ALA A 550 -27.18 42.34 -6.39
C ALA A 550 -27.72 41.78 -5.07
N LYS A 551 -28.63 40.80 -5.15
CA LYS A 551 -29.16 40.12 -3.96
C LYS A 551 -28.10 39.27 -3.26
N LEU A 552 -27.23 38.59 -4.02
CA LEU A 552 -26.15 37.79 -3.47
C LEU A 552 -25.07 38.68 -2.83
N GLU A 553 -24.74 39.82 -3.41
CA GLU A 553 -23.85 40.80 -2.78
C GLU A 553 -24.42 41.30 -1.45
N GLU A 554 -25.72 41.61 -1.40
CA GLU A 554 -26.39 41.98 -0.16
C GLU A 554 -26.39 40.84 0.88
N GLU A 555 -26.62 39.60 0.46
CA GLU A 555 -26.63 38.43 1.34
C GLU A 555 -25.23 38.13 1.94
N PHE A 556 -24.16 38.23 1.15
CA PHE A 556 -22.82 37.83 1.55
C PHE A 556 -21.89 38.96 2.01
N VAL A 557 -22.10 40.19 1.57
CA VAL A 557 -21.26 41.34 1.93
C VAL A 557 -21.89 42.16 3.06
N SER A 558 -23.23 42.20 3.12
CA SER A 558 -23.96 43.05 4.05
C SER A 558 -24.24 42.40 5.40
N LYS A 559 -23.22 42.15 6.17
CA LYS A 559 -23.27 42.25 7.65
C LYS A 559 -21.85 42.45 8.16
N PRO A 560 -21.43 43.66 8.53
CA PRO A 560 -20.41 43.77 9.53
C PRO A 560 -20.95 43.00 10.73
N ARG A 561 -20.34 41.90 11.14
CA ARG A 561 -20.57 41.37 12.47
C ARG A 561 -20.40 42.55 13.41
N PRO A 562 -21.37 42.82 14.32
CA PRO A 562 -21.07 43.73 15.40
C PRO A 562 -19.75 43.22 15.96
N SER A 563 -18.73 44.08 15.99
CA SER A 563 -17.54 43.83 16.76
C SER A 563 -18.09 43.38 18.12
N SER A 564 -17.92 42.10 18.47
CA SER A 564 -18.09 41.75 19.87
C SER A 564 -17.25 42.80 20.59
N ASP A 565 -17.88 43.54 21.51
CA ASP A 565 -17.18 44.36 22.47
C ASP A 565 -16.27 43.47 23.28
N VAL A 566 -15.21 42.98 22.66
CA VAL A 566 -14.06 42.46 23.37
C VAL A 566 -13.41 43.72 23.92
N VAL A 567 -13.84 44.12 25.09
CA VAL A 567 -13.06 45.02 25.95
C VAL A 567 -11.76 44.29 26.19
N ILE A 568 -10.76 44.60 25.37
CA ILE A 568 -9.38 44.19 25.65
C ILE A 568 -9.00 45.09 26.84
N PRO A 569 -8.84 44.54 28.06
CA PRO A 569 -8.37 45.35 29.16
C PRO A 569 -7.02 45.90 28.73
N GLU A 570 -6.85 47.21 28.83
CA GLU A 570 -5.54 47.85 28.58
C GLU A 570 -4.52 47.12 29.45
N PRO A 571 -3.44 46.61 28.85
CA PRO A 571 -2.39 45.94 29.66
C PRO A 571 -1.86 46.94 30.66
N ASP A 572 -1.76 46.55 31.92
CA ASP A 572 -1.17 47.34 32.96
C ASP A 572 0.29 47.66 32.57
N LEU A 573 0.50 48.92 32.17
CA LEU A 573 1.83 49.38 31.72
C LEU A 573 2.88 49.23 32.81
N GLN A 574 2.50 49.23 34.10
CA GLN A 574 3.45 48.98 35.21
C GLN A 574 4.01 47.55 35.18
N ALA A 575 3.32 46.59 34.54
CA ALA A 575 3.86 45.26 34.38
C ALA A 575 5.06 45.22 33.42
N TYR A 576 5.19 46.20 32.52
CA TYR A 576 6.31 46.33 31.58
C TYR A 576 7.49 47.05 32.16
N ASP A 577 7.35 47.84 33.27
CA ASP A 577 8.48 48.47 33.95
C ASP A 577 9.45 47.45 34.51
N ARG A 578 9.01 46.22 34.74
CA ARG A 578 9.90 45.10 35.17
C ARG A 578 10.83 44.62 34.06
N LEU A 579 10.60 44.99 32.82
CA LEU A 579 11.44 44.66 31.67
C LEU A 579 12.46 45.74 31.35
N LEU A 580 12.37 46.91 31.99
CA LEU A 580 13.39 47.94 31.89
C LEU A 580 14.62 47.50 32.74
N PRO A 581 15.83 47.51 32.18
CA PRO A 581 17.01 47.27 32.99
C PRO A 581 17.04 48.34 34.09
N SER A 582 17.10 47.90 35.36
CA SER A 582 17.28 48.79 36.51
C SER A 582 18.47 49.71 36.21
N ALA A 583 18.19 51.01 36.22
CA ALA A 583 19.21 52.01 36.00
C ALA A 583 20.44 51.71 36.84
N CYS A 584 21.58 51.52 36.18
CA CYS A 584 22.86 51.34 36.81
C CYS A 584 23.05 52.39 37.90
N GLU A 585 23.28 51.94 39.11
CA GLU A 585 23.90 52.72 40.18
C GLU A 585 25.14 53.40 39.61
N ALA A 586 25.06 54.71 39.43
CA ALA A 586 26.25 55.54 39.24
C ALA A 586 27.04 55.46 40.54
N ARG A 587 28.17 54.79 40.52
CA ARG A 587 29.17 54.93 41.56
C ARG A 587 29.91 56.25 41.41
N PRO A 588 30.28 56.92 42.56
CA PRO A 588 30.96 58.21 42.59
C PRO A 588 32.38 58.17 42.04
#